data_3f338a5481be0361e812ba7edeee23f8
#
_entry.id   3f338a5481be0361e812ba7edeee23f8
#
_cell.length_a   1.000
_cell.length_b   1.000
_cell.length_c   1.000
_cell.angle_alpha   90.00
_cell.angle_beta   90.00
_cell.angle_gamma   90.00
#
_symmetry.space_group_name_H-M   'P 1'
#
loop_
_entity.id
_entity.type
_entity.pdbx_description
1 polymer ?
#
loop_
_entity_poly.entity_id
_entity_poly.type
_entity_poly.pdbx_seq_one_letter_code
_entity_poly.pdbx_strand_id
1 'polypeptide(L)'
;SRLPLKSRNDLSLAYTPGVARVCMALHRNPEDTYRYTIKGNCVAVVTDGTAVLGLGNIGPKAAMPVMEGKAMLFKEFAGIDAWPICLDTQDTEEIIRIVKAMAPGLGGVNLEDIAAPRCFEIEKRLKEELDIPVFHDDQHGTAVVTTAALINALKLVGKKVESLKVVVSGAGAAGTACTKMMMLMGITNIVCCDSRGALHSGRTNLNADKQWLVDHTNPDGETGPLKDLIHGADVFVGVSQPNLLDERDLQNMAKDPIVFAMANPDPEIMPEIAQPYVAVMATGRSDYPNQIN
;
A
#
# COMPACT_ATOMS: atom_id res chain seq x y z
N SER A 1 -22.20 -20.24 1.64
CA SER A 1 -23.59 -19.84 1.89
C SER A 1 -23.78 -19.57 3.39
N ARG A 2 -24.41 -18.46 3.74
CA ARG A 2 -24.75 -18.10 5.13
C ARG A 2 -25.97 -18.86 5.66
N LEU A 3 -26.79 -19.39 4.75
CA LEU A 3 -27.98 -20.19 5.06
C LEU A 3 -27.85 -21.57 4.43
N PRO A 4 -28.35 -22.62 5.12
CA PRO A 4 -28.40 -23.95 4.52
C PRO A 4 -29.44 -23.96 3.40
N LEU A 5 -29.17 -24.69 2.32
CA LEU A 5 -30.09 -24.95 1.21
C LEU A 5 -30.29 -26.47 1.09
N LYS A 6 -30.88 -27.09 2.11
CA LYS A 6 -31.03 -28.54 2.21
C LYS A 6 -32.46 -29.04 1.95
N SER A 7 -33.44 -28.14 1.96
CA SER A 7 -34.85 -28.46 1.80
C SER A 7 -35.55 -27.49 0.84
N ARG A 8 -36.76 -27.89 0.39
CA ARG A 8 -37.64 -26.97 -0.36
C ARG A 8 -38.02 -25.73 0.43
N ASN A 9 -38.13 -25.86 1.74
CA ASN A 9 -38.46 -24.74 2.61
C ASN A 9 -37.27 -23.74 2.64
N ASP A 10 -36.05 -24.24 2.79
CA ASP A 10 -34.87 -23.38 2.76
C ASP A 10 -34.77 -22.60 1.43
N LEU A 11 -35.02 -23.30 0.30
CA LEU A 11 -35.04 -22.67 -1.02
C LEU A 11 -36.13 -21.60 -1.14
N SER A 12 -37.34 -21.88 -0.61
CA SER A 12 -38.45 -20.91 -0.66
C SER A 12 -38.19 -19.67 0.18
N LEU A 13 -37.45 -19.79 1.27
CA LEU A 13 -37.04 -18.67 2.13
C LEU A 13 -35.87 -17.88 1.53
N ALA A 14 -34.84 -18.60 1.04
CA ALA A 14 -33.62 -17.99 0.57
C ALA A 14 -33.74 -17.38 -0.85
N TYR A 15 -34.68 -17.89 -1.64
CA TYR A 15 -34.89 -17.42 -3.02
C TYR A 15 -36.39 -17.11 -3.24
N THR A 16 -37.08 -17.85 -4.09
CA THR A 16 -38.48 -17.55 -4.44
C THR A 16 -39.45 -18.37 -3.62
N PRO A 17 -40.45 -17.75 -2.93
CA PRO A 17 -40.88 -16.34 -2.92
C PRO A 17 -40.28 -15.49 -1.79
N GLY A 18 -39.55 -16.04 -0.82
CA GLY A 18 -39.14 -15.39 0.41
C GLY A 18 -38.28 -14.16 0.19
N VAL A 19 -37.33 -14.22 -0.77
CA VAL A 19 -36.42 -13.12 -1.11
C VAL A 19 -37.16 -11.83 -1.45
N ALA A 20 -38.34 -11.90 -2.04
CA ALA A 20 -39.11 -10.71 -2.41
C ALA A 20 -39.42 -9.81 -1.22
N ARG A 21 -39.61 -10.38 -0.03
CA ARG A 21 -39.84 -9.61 1.20
C ARG A 21 -38.61 -8.81 1.59
N VAL A 22 -37.44 -9.41 1.46
CA VAL A 22 -36.14 -8.73 1.71
C VAL A 22 -35.91 -7.62 0.69
N CYS A 23 -36.14 -7.88 -0.61
CA CYS A 23 -36.06 -6.86 -1.64
C CYS A 23 -36.96 -5.66 -1.36
N MET A 24 -38.20 -5.90 -0.95
CA MET A 24 -39.13 -4.81 -0.61
C MET A 24 -38.78 -4.08 0.69
N ALA A 25 -38.15 -4.75 1.65
CA ALA A 25 -37.62 -4.08 2.84
C ALA A 25 -36.47 -3.12 2.46
N LEU A 26 -35.53 -3.59 1.65
CA LEU A 26 -34.41 -2.77 1.16
C LEU A 26 -34.86 -1.63 0.24
N HIS A 27 -35.89 -1.84 -0.58
CA HIS A 27 -36.47 -0.78 -1.38
C HIS A 27 -37.05 0.36 -0.52
N ARG A 28 -37.61 0.03 0.64
CA ARG A 28 -38.15 1.03 1.60
C ARG A 28 -37.06 1.68 2.44
N ASN A 29 -36.03 0.94 2.79
CA ASN A 29 -34.90 1.41 3.58
C ASN A 29 -33.58 0.82 3.00
N PRO A 30 -32.92 1.51 2.07
CA PRO A 30 -31.68 1.07 1.44
C PRO A 30 -30.53 0.82 2.43
N GLU A 31 -30.48 1.52 3.57
CA GLU A 31 -29.45 1.35 4.60
C GLU A 31 -29.43 -0.06 5.21
N ASP A 32 -30.56 -0.74 5.23
CA ASP A 32 -30.64 -2.14 5.68
C ASP A 32 -29.90 -3.13 4.77
N THR A 33 -29.35 -2.66 3.61
CA THR A 33 -28.51 -3.48 2.72
C THR A 33 -27.32 -4.04 3.47
N TYR A 34 -26.67 -3.26 4.33
CA TYR A 34 -25.56 -3.72 5.18
C TYR A 34 -25.95 -4.84 6.14
N ARG A 35 -27.19 -4.85 6.58
CA ARG A 35 -27.72 -5.82 7.55
C ARG A 35 -28.24 -7.10 6.91
N TYR A 36 -28.91 -7.00 5.76
CA TYR A 36 -29.62 -8.12 5.15
C TYR A 36 -28.91 -8.74 3.95
N THR A 37 -27.80 -8.17 3.48
CA THR A 37 -27.05 -8.71 2.35
C THR A 37 -25.58 -8.94 2.68
N ILE A 38 -24.81 -9.40 1.70
CA ILE A 38 -23.36 -9.56 1.81
C ILE A 38 -22.62 -8.21 1.83
N LYS A 39 -23.27 -7.10 1.47
CA LYS A 39 -22.66 -5.75 1.43
C LYS A 39 -21.93 -5.42 2.73
N GLY A 40 -22.48 -5.77 3.87
CA GLY A 40 -21.88 -5.51 5.19
C GLY A 40 -20.58 -6.28 5.48
N ASN A 41 -20.18 -7.21 4.62
CA ASN A 41 -18.95 -8.02 4.79
C ASN A 41 -18.29 -8.35 3.46
N CYS A 42 -18.41 -7.49 2.46
CA CYS A 42 -17.90 -7.75 1.12
C CYS A 42 -17.11 -6.56 0.59
N VAL A 43 -15.89 -6.79 0.12
CA VAL A 43 -15.06 -5.77 -0.53
C VAL A 43 -14.65 -6.22 -1.92
N ALA A 44 -14.35 -5.27 -2.81
CA ALA A 44 -13.67 -5.55 -4.06
C ALA A 44 -12.17 -5.26 -3.92
N VAL A 45 -11.33 -6.16 -4.42
CA VAL A 45 -9.90 -5.93 -4.66
C VAL A 45 -9.74 -5.62 -6.14
N VAL A 46 -9.53 -4.35 -6.47
CA VAL A 46 -9.57 -3.84 -7.85
C VAL A 46 -8.18 -3.49 -8.34
N THR A 47 -7.81 -4.03 -9.50
CA THR A 47 -6.53 -3.76 -10.17
C THR A 47 -6.71 -3.57 -11.67
N ASP A 48 -5.78 -2.85 -12.29
CA ASP A 48 -5.56 -2.85 -13.74
C ASP A 48 -4.24 -3.56 -14.12
N GLY A 49 -3.51 -4.06 -13.13
CA GLY A 49 -2.28 -4.82 -13.32
C GLY A 49 -1.08 -4.01 -13.81
N THR A 50 -1.07 -2.70 -13.57
CA THR A 50 0.00 -1.79 -14.07
C THR A 50 1.17 -1.61 -13.15
N ALA A 51 1.08 -2.05 -11.89
CA ALA A 51 2.17 -1.91 -10.89
C ALA A 51 2.29 -3.13 -9.98
N VAL A 52 2.26 -4.32 -10.57
CA VAL A 52 2.22 -5.60 -9.84
C VAL A 52 3.57 -5.90 -9.22
N LEU A 53 3.69 -5.85 -7.89
CA LEU A 53 4.92 -6.11 -7.14
C LEU A 53 6.11 -5.35 -7.76
N GLY A 54 7.31 -5.96 -7.83
CA GLY A 54 8.46 -5.44 -8.57
C GLY A 54 8.46 -5.74 -10.07
N LEU A 55 7.38 -6.35 -10.61
CA LEU A 55 7.30 -6.79 -12.00
C LEU A 55 6.76 -5.70 -12.94
N GLY A 56 6.16 -4.65 -12.42
CA GLY A 56 5.62 -3.53 -13.19
C GLY A 56 4.30 -3.85 -13.90
N ASN A 57 4.13 -3.33 -15.12
CA ASN A 57 2.92 -3.51 -15.91
C ASN A 57 2.91 -4.87 -16.60
N ILE A 58 2.32 -5.86 -15.95
CA ILE A 58 2.13 -7.22 -16.50
C ILE A 58 0.68 -7.50 -16.94
N GLY A 59 -0.21 -6.52 -16.75
CA GLY A 59 -1.59 -6.56 -17.17
C GLY A 59 -2.53 -7.30 -16.20
N PRO A 60 -3.85 -7.10 -16.37
CA PRO A 60 -4.84 -7.53 -15.39
C PRO A 60 -4.94 -9.06 -15.24
N LYS A 61 -4.74 -9.83 -16.30
CA LYS A 61 -4.81 -11.29 -16.24
C LYS A 61 -3.67 -11.89 -15.42
N ALA A 62 -2.46 -11.36 -15.57
CA ALA A 62 -1.30 -11.82 -14.83
C ALA A 62 -1.30 -11.32 -13.37
N ALA A 63 -2.03 -10.24 -13.05
CA ALA A 63 -2.24 -9.75 -11.70
C ALA A 63 -3.21 -10.60 -10.86
N MET A 64 -4.05 -11.43 -11.49
CA MET A 64 -5.10 -12.20 -10.81
C MET A 64 -4.58 -13.00 -9.59
N PRO A 65 -3.46 -13.74 -9.64
CA PRO A 65 -2.97 -14.50 -8.49
C PRO A 65 -2.66 -13.61 -7.27
N VAL A 66 -2.19 -12.37 -7.47
CA VAL A 66 -1.95 -11.43 -6.37
C VAL A 66 -3.27 -10.99 -5.75
N MET A 67 -4.27 -10.70 -6.57
CA MET A 67 -5.62 -10.31 -6.10
C MET A 67 -6.31 -11.44 -5.34
N GLU A 68 -6.16 -12.69 -5.79
CA GLU A 68 -6.64 -13.87 -5.06
C GLU A 68 -5.92 -14.02 -3.72
N GLY A 69 -4.60 -13.84 -3.68
CA GLY A 69 -3.83 -13.83 -2.44
C GLY A 69 -4.32 -12.75 -1.47
N LYS A 70 -4.55 -11.52 -1.95
CA LYS A 70 -5.12 -10.43 -1.14
C LYS A 70 -6.50 -10.80 -0.61
N ALA A 71 -7.35 -11.41 -1.42
CA ALA A 71 -8.68 -11.87 -0.98
C ALA A 71 -8.59 -12.94 0.12
N MET A 72 -7.60 -13.84 0.03
CA MET A 72 -7.33 -14.83 1.09
C MET A 72 -6.92 -14.15 2.41
N LEU A 73 -6.08 -13.10 2.36
CA LEU A 73 -5.68 -12.35 3.55
C LEU A 73 -6.88 -11.63 4.20
N PHE A 74 -7.74 -10.99 3.40
CA PHE A 74 -8.99 -10.39 3.90
C PHE A 74 -9.85 -11.43 4.62
N LYS A 75 -9.96 -12.64 4.06
CA LYS A 75 -10.74 -13.72 4.66
C LYS A 75 -10.14 -14.23 5.95
N GLU A 76 -8.84 -14.53 5.95
CA GLU A 76 -8.15 -15.15 7.08
C GLU A 76 -8.02 -14.20 8.26
N PHE A 77 -7.62 -12.95 8.03
CA PHE A 77 -7.30 -12.02 9.10
C PHE A 77 -8.48 -11.16 9.56
N ALA A 78 -9.46 -10.92 8.69
CA ALA A 78 -10.59 -10.05 9.00
C ALA A 78 -11.96 -10.71 8.86
N GLY A 79 -12.03 -11.95 8.35
CA GLY A 79 -13.30 -12.64 8.07
C GLY A 79 -14.10 -12.00 6.92
N ILE A 80 -13.52 -11.07 6.18
CA ILE A 80 -14.15 -10.33 5.09
C ILE A 80 -14.11 -11.15 3.80
N ASP A 81 -15.24 -11.18 3.08
CA ASP A 81 -15.32 -11.78 1.75
C ASP A 81 -14.82 -10.75 0.73
N ALA A 82 -13.72 -11.04 0.05
CA ALA A 82 -13.15 -10.15 -0.95
C ALA A 82 -13.26 -10.74 -2.37
N TRP A 83 -13.56 -9.88 -3.34
CA TRP A 83 -13.72 -10.24 -4.75
C TRP A 83 -12.57 -9.69 -5.57
N PRO A 84 -11.70 -10.54 -6.16
CA PRO A 84 -10.71 -10.13 -7.15
C PRO A 84 -11.39 -9.56 -8.40
N ILE A 85 -11.08 -8.33 -8.75
CA ILE A 85 -11.61 -7.62 -9.93
C ILE A 85 -10.43 -7.08 -10.73
N CYS A 86 -10.11 -7.75 -11.83
CA CYS A 86 -9.05 -7.34 -12.74
C CYS A 86 -9.65 -6.66 -13.97
N LEU A 87 -9.39 -5.36 -14.14
CA LEU A 87 -9.98 -4.54 -15.18
C LEU A 87 -9.07 -4.49 -16.41
N ASP A 88 -9.61 -4.79 -17.58
CA ASP A 88 -8.90 -4.70 -18.86
C ASP A 88 -8.98 -3.27 -19.41
N THR A 89 -8.58 -2.31 -18.60
CA THR A 89 -8.47 -0.89 -18.96
C THR A 89 -7.48 -0.18 -18.06
N GLN A 90 -6.77 0.81 -18.61
CA GLN A 90 -5.88 1.71 -17.90
C GLN A 90 -6.41 3.15 -17.90
N ASP A 91 -7.61 3.36 -18.41
CA ASP A 91 -8.24 4.68 -18.41
C ASP A 91 -8.81 5.02 -17.02
N THR A 92 -8.34 6.12 -16.46
CA THR A 92 -8.72 6.59 -15.11
C THR A 92 -10.24 6.79 -14.98
N GLU A 93 -10.87 7.41 -15.97
CA GLU A 93 -12.32 7.69 -15.93
C GLU A 93 -13.13 6.40 -16.03
N GLU A 94 -12.67 5.46 -16.84
CA GLU A 94 -13.33 4.17 -16.99
C GLU A 94 -13.24 3.34 -15.71
N ILE A 95 -12.07 3.27 -15.08
CA ILE A 95 -11.88 2.59 -13.79
C ILE A 95 -12.83 3.18 -12.74
N ILE A 96 -12.85 4.51 -12.58
CA ILE A 96 -13.73 5.21 -11.63
C ILE A 96 -15.18 4.86 -11.91
N ARG A 97 -15.62 4.94 -13.16
CA ARG A 97 -17.00 4.65 -13.56
C ARG A 97 -17.41 3.21 -13.25
N ILE A 98 -16.52 2.23 -13.51
CA ILE A 98 -16.77 0.83 -13.23
C ILE A 98 -16.92 0.60 -11.72
N VAL A 99 -15.98 1.10 -10.91
CA VAL A 99 -16.00 0.94 -9.46
C VAL A 99 -17.26 1.58 -8.86
N LYS A 100 -17.64 2.77 -9.31
CA LYS A 100 -18.89 3.42 -8.88
C LYS A 100 -20.13 2.59 -9.23
N ALA A 101 -20.17 1.99 -10.42
CA ALA A 101 -21.30 1.15 -10.84
C ALA A 101 -21.41 -0.14 -9.99
N MET A 102 -20.29 -0.65 -9.45
CA MET A 102 -20.26 -1.83 -8.59
C MET A 102 -20.56 -1.52 -7.11
N ALA A 103 -20.36 -0.29 -6.66
CA ALA A 103 -20.44 0.13 -5.26
C ALA A 103 -21.74 -0.25 -4.52
N PRO A 104 -22.93 -0.31 -5.15
CA PRO A 104 -24.16 -0.71 -4.46
C PRO A 104 -24.08 -2.08 -3.77
N GLY A 105 -23.30 -3.01 -4.31
CA GLY A 105 -23.10 -4.36 -3.75
C GLY A 105 -21.91 -4.51 -2.81
N LEU A 106 -21.10 -3.46 -2.63
CA LEU A 106 -19.83 -3.50 -1.92
C LEU A 106 -19.88 -2.72 -0.61
N GLY A 107 -19.27 -3.27 0.44
CA GLY A 107 -19.01 -2.58 1.70
C GLY A 107 -17.74 -1.77 1.71
N GLY A 108 -16.86 -1.98 0.74
CA GLY A 108 -15.62 -1.22 0.56
C GLY A 108 -14.86 -1.62 -0.69
N VAL A 109 -13.83 -0.85 -1.03
CA VAL A 109 -12.96 -1.08 -2.18
C VAL A 109 -11.50 -0.98 -1.74
N ASN A 110 -10.74 -2.02 -2.03
CA ASN A 110 -9.29 -2.02 -1.98
C ASN A 110 -8.75 -1.89 -3.42
N LEU A 111 -8.11 -0.77 -3.71
CA LEU A 111 -7.36 -0.60 -4.95
C LEU A 111 -5.97 -1.22 -4.75
N GLU A 112 -5.52 -2.00 -5.72
CA GLU A 112 -4.27 -2.77 -5.63
C GLU A 112 -3.50 -2.70 -6.94
N ASP A 113 -2.19 -2.56 -6.89
CA ASP A 113 -1.28 -2.66 -8.06
C ASP A 113 -1.65 -1.72 -9.23
N ILE A 114 -2.15 -0.53 -8.94
CA ILE A 114 -2.43 0.53 -9.91
C ILE A 114 -1.28 1.54 -9.90
N ALA A 115 -0.67 1.77 -11.07
CA ALA A 115 0.52 2.61 -11.16
C ALA A 115 0.25 4.08 -10.83
N ALA A 116 1.22 4.69 -10.12
CA ALA A 116 1.27 6.15 -9.96
C ALA A 116 1.58 6.82 -11.33
N PRO A 117 1.07 8.04 -11.61
CA PRO A 117 0.27 8.87 -10.69
C PRO A 117 -1.25 8.58 -10.70
N ARG A 118 -1.73 7.70 -11.59
CA ARG A 118 -3.19 7.45 -11.76
C ARG A 118 -3.87 6.96 -10.49
N CYS A 119 -3.18 6.12 -9.71
CA CYS A 119 -3.73 5.59 -8.46
C CYS A 119 -4.15 6.68 -7.48
N PHE A 120 -3.44 7.80 -7.42
CA PHE A 120 -3.76 8.93 -6.54
C PHE A 120 -5.09 9.59 -6.92
N GLU A 121 -5.28 9.84 -8.22
CA GLU A 121 -6.50 10.45 -8.73
C GLU A 121 -7.70 9.51 -8.57
N ILE A 122 -7.53 8.23 -8.93
CA ILE A 122 -8.58 7.22 -8.81
C ILE A 122 -9.04 7.10 -7.35
N GLU A 123 -8.11 6.95 -6.40
CA GLU A 123 -8.44 6.83 -5.00
C GLU A 123 -9.14 8.10 -4.48
N LYS A 124 -8.56 9.27 -4.75
CA LYS A 124 -9.11 10.55 -4.29
C LYS A 124 -10.55 10.72 -4.73
N ARG A 125 -10.81 10.55 -6.03
CA ARG A 125 -12.14 10.74 -6.59
C ARG A 125 -13.13 9.70 -6.09
N LEU A 126 -12.74 8.44 -5.97
CA LEU A 126 -13.62 7.41 -5.42
C LEU A 126 -13.97 7.69 -3.94
N LYS A 127 -13.03 8.20 -3.15
CA LYS A 127 -13.30 8.64 -1.77
C LYS A 127 -14.28 9.82 -1.69
N GLU A 128 -14.21 10.73 -2.65
CA GLU A 128 -15.11 11.90 -2.71
C GLU A 128 -16.51 11.55 -3.26
N GLU A 129 -16.59 10.56 -4.13
CA GLU A 129 -17.79 10.24 -4.90
C GLU A 129 -18.57 9.01 -4.39
N LEU A 130 -18.03 8.25 -3.41
CA LEU A 130 -18.65 7.07 -2.81
C LEU A 130 -18.86 7.24 -1.32
N ASP A 131 -19.90 6.60 -0.80
CA ASP A 131 -20.26 6.53 0.62
C ASP A 131 -19.66 5.30 1.34
N ILE A 132 -18.82 4.53 0.67
CA ILE A 132 -18.13 3.35 1.20
C ILE A 132 -16.62 3.63 1.32
N PRO A 133 -15.89 2.96 2.23
CA PRO A 133 -14.44 3.06 2.31
C PRO A 133 -13.75 2.69 0.99
N VAL A 134 -12.82 3.55 0.55
CA VAL A 134 -11.91 3.28 -0.56
C VAL A 134 -10.49 3.43 -0.05
N PHE A 135 -9.64 2.45 -0.35
CA PHE A 135 -8.29 2.34 0.16
C PHE A 135 -7.36 1.84 -0.94
N HIS A 136 -6.24 2.51 -1.16
CA HIS A 136 -5.17 2.02 -2.05
C HIS A 136 -4.03 1.46 -1.20
N ASP A 137 -3.85 0.13 -1.25
CA ASP A 137 -2.97 -0.57 -0.33
C ASP A 137 -1.49 -0.21 -0.51
N ASP A 138 -1.03 -0.11 -1.76
CA ASP A 138 0.36 0.26 -2.07
C ASP A 138 0.76 1.63 -1.51
N GLN A 139 -0.21 2.52 -1.27
CA GLN A 139 0.02 3.77 -0.58
C GLN A 139 -0.08 3.59 0.94
N HIS A 140 -1.28 3.32 1.39
CA HIS A 140 -1.63 3.46 2.81
C HIS A 140 -1.28 2.22 3.64
N GLY A 141 -1.41 1.01 3.07
CA GLY A 141 -1.02 -0.22 3.75
C GLY A 141 0.47 -0.23 4.04
N THR A 142 1.28 0.02 3.02
CA THR A 142 2.74 0.12 3.14
C THR A 142 3.15 1.21 4.14
N ALA A 143 2.51 2.39 4.09
CA ALA A 143 2.80 3.48 5.04
C ALA A 143 2.45 3.12 6.49
N VAL A 144 1.32 2.45 6.72
CA VAL A 144 0.88 2.01 8.06
C VAL A 144 1.86 0.99 8.65
N VAL A 145 2.20 -0.07 7.90
CA VAL A 145 3.09 -1.13 8.42
C VAL A 145 4.52 -0.61 8.61
N THR A 146 5.03 0.23 7.71
CA THR A 146 6.33 0.88 7.85
C THR A 146 6.39 1.77 9.10
N THR A 147 5.35 2.56 9.31
CA THR A 147 5.24 3.45 10.48
C THR A 147 5.18 2.65 11.79
N ALA A 148 4.38 1.59 11.82
CA ALA A 148 4.28 0.71 13.00
C ALA A 148 5.62 0.03 13.31
N ALA A 149 6.32 -0.45 12.28
CA ALA A 149 7.66 -1.02 12.42
C ALA A 149 8.67 0.02 12.94
N LEU A 150 8.64 1.24 12.38
CA LEU A 150 9.54 2.32 12.79
C LEU A 150 9.34 2.71 14.26
N ILE A 151 8.09 2.86 14.71
CA ILE A 151 7.78 3.14 16.13
C ILE A 151 8.40 2.09 17.05
N ASN A 152 8.33 0.81 16.70
CA ASN A 152 8.89 -0.26 17.50
C ASN A 152 10.42 -0.32 17.39
N ALA A 153 10.98 -0.15 16.19
CA ALA A 153 12.43 -0.11 15.98
C ALA A 153 13.08 1.02 16.79
N LEU A 154 12.49 2.22 16.79
CA LEU A 154 12.99 3.36 17.56
C LEU A 154 13.05 3.08 19.08
N LYS A 155 12.06 2.35 19.62
CA LYS A 155 12.09 1.91 21.03
C LYS A 155 13.26 0.97 21.31
N LEU A 156 13.57 0.06 20.39
CA LEU A 156 14.68 -0.90 20.54
C LEU A 156 16.04 -0.21 20.52
N VAL A 157 16.24 0.75 19.60
CA VAL A 157 17.52 1.45 19.47
C VAL A 157 17.65 2.70 20.35
N GLY A 158 16.57 3.12 21.01
CA GLY A 158 16.56 4.30 21.90
C GLY A 158 16.75 5.63 21.17
N LYS A 159 16.48 5.71 19.87
CA LYS A 159 16.59 6.95 19.09
C LYS A 159 15.33 7.80 19.20
N LYS A 160 15.51 9.12 19.17
CA LYS A 160 14.41 10.10 19.23
C LYS A 160 14.03 10.54 17.84
N VAL A 161 12.73 10.69 17.60
CA VAL A 161 12.15 11.05 16.30
C VAL A 161 12.73 12.34 15.74
N GLU A 162 12.94 13.35 16.60
CA GLU A 162 13.38 14.69 16.19
C GLU A 162 14.82 14.74 15.67
N SER A 163 15.64 13.73 15.98
CA SER A 163 17.06 13.69 15.62
C SER A 163 17.36 12.76 14.44
N LEU A 164 16.36 12.14 13.86
CA LEU A 164 16.56 11.14 12.81
C LEU A 164 16.89 11.79 11.46
N LYS A 165 17.88 11.23 10.77
CA LYS A 165 18.01 11.34 9.31
C LYS A 165 17.42 10.09 8.66
N VAL A 166 16.40 10.27 7.83
CA VAL A 166 15.72 9.18 7.11
C VAL A 166 15.98 9.30 5.62
N VAL A 167 16.40 8.22 4.99
CA VAL A 167 16.53 8.14 3.53
C VAL A 167 15.45 7.20 2.99
N VAL A 168 14.64 7.69 2.04
CA VAL A 168 13.57 6.93 1.38
C VAL A 168 13.97 6.70 -0.08
N SER A 169 14.19 5.44 -0.45
CA SER A 169 14.44 5.02 -1.83
C SER A 169 13.15 4.56 -2.49
N GLY A 170 12.68 5.34 -3.45
CA GLY A 170 11.42 5.14 -4.16
C GLY A 170 10.46 6.31 -3.96
N ALA A 171 10.26 7.11 -5.01
CA ALA A 171 9.40 8.29 -5.00
C ALA A 171 8.07 8.02 -5.76
N GLY A 172 7.55 6.82 -5.61
CA GLY A 172 6.24 6.37 -6.11
C GLY A 172 5.16 6.43 -5.02
N ALA A 173 4.10 5.65 -5.21
CA ALA A 173 2.95 5.61 -4.30
C ALA A 173 3.35 5.29 -2.85
N ALA A 174 4.07 4.20 -2.63
CA ALA A 174 4.51 3.76 -1.31
C ALA A 174 5.44 4.77 -0.64
N GLY A 175 6.52 5.20 -1.34
CA GLY A 175 7.50 6.12 -0.77
C GLY A 175 6.90 7.48 -0.40
N THR A 176 6.01 8.02 -1.23
CA THR A 176 5.30 9.27 -0.91
C THR A 176 4.41 9.12 0.32
N ALA A 177 3.67 8.02 0.42
CA ALA A 177 2.79 7.77 1.56
C ALA A 177 3.59 7.51 2.85
N CYS A 178 4.66 6.70 2.80
CA CYS A 178 5.57 6.50 3.93
C CYS A 178 6.17 7.82 4.42
N THR A 179 6.64 8.66 3.49
CA THR A 179 7.18 9.97 3.83
C THR A 179 6.17 10.84 4.56
N LYS A 180 4.93 10.95 4.04
CA LYS A 180 3.85 11.70 4.70
C LYS A 180 3.57 11.20 6.12
N MET A 181 3.51 9.89 6.31
CA MET A 181 3.27 9.30 7.63
C MET A 181 4.44 9.56 8.60
N MET A 182 5.69 9.46 8.15
CA MET A 182 6.87 9.77 8.96
C MET A 182 6.93 11.26 9.35
N MET A 183 6.52 12.17 8.46
CA MET A 183 6.37 13.59 8.79
C MET A 183 5.32 13.82 9.86
N LEU A 184 4.18 13.10 9.82
CA LEU A 184 3.16 13.16 10.88
C LEU A 184 3.66 12.63 12.23
N MET A 185 4.67 11.74 12.24
CA MET A 185 5.36 11.33 13.46
C MET A 185 6.27 12.43 14.03
N GLY A 186 6.55 13.49 13.29
CA GLY A 186 7.46 14.57 13.68
C GLY A 186 8.88 14.45 13.12
N ILE A 187 9.13 13.54 12.18
CA ILE A 187 10.43 13.43 11.51
C ILE A 187 10.54 14.58 10.50
N THR A 188 11.58 15.39 10.64
CA THR A 188 11.79 16.59 9.82
C THR A 188 12.91 16.43 8.79
N ASN A 189 13.91 15.58 9.07
CA ASN A 189 15.00 15.35 8.12
C ASN A 189 14.77 14.03 7.36
N ILE A 190 14.03 14.13 6.27
CA ILE A 190 13.75 13.04 5.35
C ILE A 190 14.31 13.41 3.98
N VAL A 191 15.13 12.56 3.39
CA VAL A 191 15.64 12.69 2.03
C VAL A 191 15.04 11.60 1.16
N CYS A 192 14.23 11.99 0.18
CA CYS A 192 13.65 11.07 -0.78
C CYS A 192 14.50 11.01 -2.05
N CYS A 193 14.67 9.83 -2.64
CA CYS A 193 15.36 9.67 -3.91
C CYS A 193 14.59 8.75 -4.88
N ASP A 194 14.86 8.95 -6.15
CA ASP A 194 14.46 8.06 -7.24
C ASP A 194 15.68 7.51 -7.98
N SER A 195 15.48 6.81 -9.10
CA SER A 195 16.58 6.23 -9.91
C SER A 195 17.60 7.26 -10.42
N ARG A 196 17.33 8.56 -10.34
CA ARG A 196 18.22 9.64 -10.71
C ARG A 196 18.88 10.33 -9.50
N GLY A 197 18.66 9.81 -8.29
CA GLY A 197 19.19 10.33 -7.03
C GLY A 197 18.20 11.19 -6.24
N ALA A 198 18.72 12.04 -5.36
CA ALA A 198 17.95 12.87 -4.46
C ALA A 198 16.87 13.71 -5.16
N LEU A 199 15.75 13.85 -4.53
CA LEU A 199 14.75 14.86 -4.88
C LEU A 199 15.10 16.16 -4.15
N HIS A 200 15.40 17.21 -4.92
CA HIS A 200 15.84 18.52 -4.43
C HIS A 200 15.35 19.64 -5.36
N SER A 201 15.41 20.88 -4.92
CA SER A 201 14.89 22.06 -5.64
C SER A 201 15.48 22.29 -7.04
N GLY A 202 16.66 21.73 -7.32
CA GLY A 202 17.29 21.79 -8.65
C GLY A 202 16.76 20.76 -9.66
N ARG A 203 15.86 19.85 -9.26
CA ARG A 203 15.29 18.83 -10.15
C ARG A 203 14.20 19.43 -11.04
N THR A 204 14.18 19.03 -12.29
CA THR A 204 13.21 19.48 -13.30
C THR A 204 12.40 18.30 -13.85
N ASN A 205 11.28 18.60 -14.50
CA ASN A 205 10.39 17.61 -15.11
C ASN A 205 9.88 16.57 -14.11
N LEU A 206 9.44 17.03 -12.94
CA LEU A 206 8.81 16.22 -11.90
C LEU A 206 7.31 16.21 -12.10
N ASN A 207 6.67 15.07 -11.77
CA ASN A 207 5.23 15.02 -11.61
C ASN A 207 4.81 15.70 -10.29
N ALA A 208 3.52 15.91 -10.08
CA ALA A 208 3.00 16.63 -8.92
C ALA A 208 3.43 16.01 -7.58
N ASP A 209 3.48 14.67 -7.50
CA ASP A 209 3.84 13.97 -6.26
C ASP A 209 5.32 14.12 -5.93
N LYS A 210 6.20 14.01 -6.93
CA LYS A 210 7.62 14.26 -6.73
C LYS A 210 7.91 15.72 -6.44
N GLN A 211 7.15 16.64 -7.05
CA GLN A 211 7.25 18.05 -6.72
C GLN A 211 6.85 18.29 -5.26
N TRP A 212 5.77 17.65 -4.79
CA TRP A 212 5.39 17.71 -3.39
C TRP A 212 6.50 17.23 -2.45
N LEU A 213 7.19 16.12 -2.80
CA LEU A 213 8.35 15.63 -2.03
C LEU A 213 9.49 16.66 -2.01
N VAL A 214 9.81 17.29 -3.14
CA VAL A 214 10.82 18.37 -3.21
C VAL A 214 10.47 19.54 -2.30
N ASP A 215 9.21 19.92 -2.26
CA ASP A 215 8.73 21.09 -1.50
C ASP A 215 8.68 20.84 0.02
N HIS A 216 8.64 19.57 0.45
CA HIS A 216 8.39 19.22 1.86
C HIS A 216 9.49 18.38 2.51
N THR A 217 10.49 17.92 1.76
CA THR A 217 11.56 17.05 2.27
C THR A 217 12.94 17.64 1.93
N ASN A 218 14.01 16.93 2.35
CA ASN A 218 15.38 17.30 2.06
C ASN A 218 15.74 18.73 2.54
N PRO A 219 15.64 19.02 3.84
CA PRO A 219 15.81 20.38 4.37
C PRO A 219 17.22 20.94 4.13
N ASP A 220 18.23 20.06 4.06
CA ASP A 220 19.64 20.45 3.86
C ASP A 220 20.02 20.54 2.38
N GLY A 221 19.09 20.26 1.44
CA GLY A 221 19.34 20.34 0.01
C GLY A 221 20.35 19.31 -0.50
N GLU A 222 20.41 18.14 0.12
CA GLU A 222 21.31 17.05 -0.30
C GLU A 222 21.06 16.66 -1.75
N THR A 223 22.14 16.36 -2.46
CA THR A 223 22.13 15.95 -3.87
C THR A 223 22.95 14.67 -4.05
N GLY A 224 22.83 14.03 -5.21
CA GLY A 224 23.60 12.83 -5.54
C GLY A 224 22.80 11.53 -5.50
N PRO A 225 23.47 10.40 -5.76
CA PRO A 225 22.85 9.07 -5.78
C PRO A 225 22.54 8.56 -4.36
N LEU A 226 21.70 7.53 -4.28
CA LEU A 226 21.32 6.87 -3.01
C LEU A 226 22.53 6.56 -2.11
N LYS A 227 23.63 6.07 -2.69
CA LYS A 227 24.82 5.67 -1.94
C LYS A 227 25.52 6.82 -1.21
N ASP A 228 25.39 8.04 -1.72
CA ASP A 228 25.91 9.23 -1.03
C ASP A 228 24.93 9.69 0.07
N LEU A 229 23.63 9.64 -0.20
CA LEU A 229 22.59 10.08 0.73
C LEU A 229 22.53 9.24 2.00
N ILE A 230 22.83 7.92 1.91
CA ILE A 230 22.75 7.00 3.04
C ILE A 230 23.79 7.25 4.11
N HIS A 231 24.83 8.04 3.82
CA HIS A 231 25.85 8.42 4.78
C HIS A 231 25.24 9.15 5.98
N GLY A 232 25.49 8.61 7.17
CA GLY A 232 24.97 9.15 8.42
C GLY A 232 23.45 9.03 8.58
N ALA A 233 22.75 8.29 7.72
CA ALA A 233 21.33 8.03 7.88
C ALA A 233 21.06 7.09 9.06
N ASP A 234 20.07 7.43 9.89
CA ASP A 234 19.59 6.59 10.99
C ASP A 234 18.64 5.50 10.52
N VAL A 235 17.85 5.82 9.48
CA VAL A 235 16.81 4.96 8.94
C VAL A 235 16.89 4.96 7.42
N PHE A 236 16.85 3.77 6.84
CA PHE A 236 16.61 3.55 5.41
C PHE A 236 15.27 2.90 5.20
N VAL A 237 14.47 3.42 4.29
CA VAL A 237 13.21 2.85 3.82
C VAL A 237 13.29 2.64 2.32
N GLY A 238 13.38 1.37 1.91
CA GLY A 238 13.41 0.96 0.51
C GLY A 238 12.05 0.47 0.05
N VAL A 239 11.51 1.09 -0.99
CA VAL A 239 10.25 0.73 -1.67
C VAL A 239 10.41 0.88 -3.19
N SER A 240 11.54 0.39 -3.72
CA SER A 240 11.91 0.67 -5.11
C SER A 240 12.37 -0.55 -5.89
N GLN A 241 13.65 -0.86 -5.90
CA GLN A 241 14.24 -1.90 -6.72
C GLN A 241 15.22 -2.77 -5.91
N PRO A 242 15.42 -4.04 -6.30
CA PRO A 242 16.34 -4.92 -5.60
C PRO A 242 17.80 -4.50 -5.73
N ASN A 243 18.63 -4.93 -4.75
CA ASN A 243 20.08 -4.88 -4.79
C ASN A 243 20.68 -3.47 -5.02
N LEU A 244 20.11 -2.44 -4.37
CA LEU A 244 20.59 -1.06 -4.44
C LEU A 244 21.71 -0.74 -3.46
N LEU A 245 21.77 -1.47 -2.33
CA LEU A 245 22.74 -1.25 -1.26
C LEU A 245 23.70 -2.43 -1.12
N ASP A 246 24.87 -2.16 -0.59
CA ASP A 246 25.88 -3.14 -0.22
C ASP A 246 26.36 -2.94 1.24
N GLU A 247 27.27 -3.80 1.70
CA GLU A 247 27.81 -3.75 3.06
C GLU A 247 28.46 -2.41 3.40
N ARG A 248 29.14 -1.79 2.43
CA ARG A 248 29.85 -0.50 2.63
C ARG A 248 28.86 0.63 2.86
N ASP A 249 27.72 0.57 2.15
CA ASP A 249 26.66 1.54 2.31
C ASP A 249 26.12 1.52 3.76
N LEU A 250 25.89 0.32 4.31
CA LEU A 250 25.41 0.16 5.68
C LEU A 250 26.44 0.57 6.74
N GLN A 251 27.74 0.31 6.49
CA GLN A 251 28.83 0.75 7.37
C GLN A 251 28.94 2.28 7.48
N ASN A 252 28.47 2.99 6.45
CA ASN A 252 28.44 4.44 6.40
C ASN A 252 27.19 5.07 7.04
N MET A 253 26.21 4.29 7.42
CA MET A 253 25.05 4.76 8.15
C MET A 253 25.41 5.22 9.58
N ALA A 254 24.49 5.88 10.26
CA ALA A 254 24.64 6.25 11.65
C ALA A 254 24.76 5.01 12.56
N LYS A 255 25.22 5.22 13.78
CA LYS A 255 25.26 4.15 14.79
C LYS A 255 23.87 3.56 15.01
N ASP A 256 23.80 2.24 15.17
CA ASP A 256 22.56 1.47 15.38
C ASP A 256 21.47 1.77 14.30
N PRO A 257 21.80 1.54 13.00
CA PRO A 257 20.88 1.90 11.94
C PRO A 257 19.68 0.97 11.83
N ILE A 258 18.58 1.49 11.32
CA ILE A 258 17.34 0.78 11.02
C ILE A 258 17.21 0.66 9.51
N VAL A 259 17.04 -0.55 8.98
CA VAL A 259 16.90 -0.79 7.54
C VAL A 259 15.62 -1.55 7.25
N PHE A 260 14.72 -0.92 6.50
CA PHE A 260 13.51 -1.50 5.95
C PHE A 260 13.66 -1.63 4.45
N ALA A 261 14.04 -2.81 3.98
CA ALA A 261 14.25 -3.12 2.56
C ALA A 261 13.04 -3.90 2.04
N MET A 262 12.06 -3.19 1.48
CA MET A 262 10.73 -3.72 1.22
C MET A 262 10.45 -4.00 -0.26
N ALA A 263 11.40 -3.81 -1.16
CA ALA A 263 11.24 -4.18 -2.56
C ALA A 263 10.94 -5.69 -2.70
N ASN A 264 10.08 -6.02 -3.64
CA ASN A 264 9.65 -7.38 -3.95
C ASN A 264 9.90 -7.71 -5.45
N PRO A 265 10.27 -8.95 -5.80
CA PRO A 265 10.46 -10.12 -4.92
C PRO A 265 11.77 -10.10 -4.11
N ASP A 266 12.77 -9.36 -4.54
CA ASP A 266 14.05 -9.22 -3.86
C ASP A 266 14.19 -7.84 -3.23
N PRO A 267 14.70 -7.75 -1.97
CA PRO A 267 14.85 -6.49 -1.27
C PRO A 267 16.02 -5.64 -1.81
N GLU A 268 16.09 -4.37 -1.44
CA GLU A 268 17.19 -3.45 -1.78
C GLU A 268 18.55 -3.93 -1.28
N ILE A 269 18.55 -4.73 -0.21
CA ILE A 269 19.70 -5.49 0.29
C ILE A 269 19.18 -6.74 0.99
N MET A 270 19.83 -7.85 0.77
CA MET A 270 19.48 -9.12 1.39
C MET A 270 19.73 -9.09 2.90
N PRO A 271 18.79 -9.61 3.73
CA PRO A 271 18.93 -9.63 5.18
C PRO A 271 20.23 -10.27 5.68
N GLU A 272 20.70 -11.33 5.02
CA GLU A 272 21.92 -12.04 5.38
C GLU A 272 23.17 -11.15 5.24
N ILE A 273 23.13 -10.19 4.29
CA ILE A 273 24.19 -9.22 4.09
C ILE A 273 24.08 -8.08 5.09
N ALA A 274 22.84 -7.61 5.33
CA ALA A 274 22.59 -6.44 6.16
C ALA A 274 22.74 -6.68 7.66
N GLN A 275 22.33 -7.85 8.14
CA GLN A 275 22.21 -8.18 9.57
C GLN A 275 23.45 -7.89 10.43
N PRO A 276 24.70 -8.10 9.96
CA PRO A 276 25.89 -7.76 10.77
C PRO A 276 26.10 -6.28 11.02
N TYR A 277 25.48 -5.39 10.25
CA TYR A 277 25.76 -3.95 10.21
C TYR A 277 24.62 -3.10 10.74
N VAL A 278 23.43 -3.68 10.98
CA VAL A 278 22.24 -2.92 11.35
C VAL A 278 21.67 -3.37 12.70
N ALA A 279 21.08 -2.45 13.44
CA ALA A 279 20.41 -2.78 14.69
C ALA A 279 19.02 -3.41 14.47
N VAL A 280 18.33 -2.99 13.41
CA VAL A 280 17.03 -3.53 13.02
C VAL A 280 16.99 -3.71 11.51
N MET A 281 16.64 -4.92 11.07
CA MET A 281 16.39 -5.27 9.68
C MET A 281 14.95 -5.78 9.52
N ALA A 282 14.23 -5.28 8.53
CA ALA A 282 12.92 -5.78 8.15
C ALA A 282 12.75 -5.78 6.62
N THR A 283 11.90 -6.65 6.12
CA THR A 283 11.59 -6.78 4.68
C THR A 283 10.09 -6.87 4.44
N GLY A 284 9.66 -6.75 3.18
CA GLY A 284 8.30 -7.05 2.74
C GLY A 284 8.00 -8.55 2.56
N ARG A 285 8.98 -9.43 2.81
CA ARG A 285 8.86 -10.88 2.55
C ARG A 285 8.43 -11.64 3.80
N SER A 286 7.46 -12.55 3.64
CA SER A 286 6.94 -13.38 4.73
C SER A 286 7.84 -14.58 5.09
N ASP A 287 8.87 -14.85 4.32
CA ASP A 287 9.87 -15.91 4.61
C ASP A 287 11.08 -15.41 5.44
N TYR A 288 11.09 -14.13 5.81
CA TYR A 288 12.07 -13.54 6.72
C TYR A 288 11.45 -13.11 8.06
N PRO A 289 12.23 -13.08 9.14
CA PRO A 289 11.82 -12.41 10.38
C PRO A 289 11.56 -10.91 10.16
N ASN A 290 10.71 -10.31 11.00
CA ASN A 290 10.35 -8.89 10.91
C ASN A 290 9.75 -8.52 9.54
N GLN A 291 8.77 -9.28 9.11
CA GLN A 291 7.97 -8.93 7.94
C GLN A 291 7.19 -7.64 8.19
N ILE A 292 7.29 -6.69 7.24
CA ILE A 292 6.49 -5.47 7.15
C ILE A 292 5.86 -5.37 5.76
N ASN A 293 4.69 -5.98 5.66
CA ASN A 293 3.96 -6.08 4.39
C ASN A 293 2.45 -6.02 4.64
#